data_55a066e39e2b26035dfb8614c7bbf70a
#
_entry.id   55a066e39e2b26035dfb8614c7bbf70a
#
_cell.length_a   1.000
_cell.length_b   1.000
_cell.length_c   1.000
_cell.angle_alpha   90.00
_cell.angle_beta   90.00
_cell.angle_gamma   90.00
#
_symmetry.space_group_name_H-M   'P 1'
#
loop_
_entity.id
_entity.type
_entity.pdbx_description
1 polymer ?
#
loop_
_entity_poly.entity_id
_entity_poly.type
_entity_poly.pdbx_seq_one_letter_code
_entity_poly.pdbx_strand_id
1 'polypeptide(L)'
;FLGSGRLPQRPISPLKEEMEAHGCSFSNKHRTKGTAQEICHIKGRLQGGLFTLPGNVSSQYITGLLFALPLLEKDSWIQITSPLESRSYVDLTLDVLKNFQIDIYTEEKEGLLTFKIKGRQQYLPPETLEAEGDWSNMAFWVAAGVLSKESGIIGRGVNLKSIQGDRAILSLTRRMGGEIQEKGDSFLALARPLHGIHIDA
;
A
#
# COMPACT_ATOMS: atom_id res chain seq x y z
N PHE A 1 -8.14 10.70 -17.40
CA PHE A 1 -7.00 10.95 -16.50
C PHE A 1 -5.94 11.72 -17.26
N LEU A 2 -5.43 12.76 -16.63
CA LEU A 2 -4.32 13.56 -17.11
C LEU A 2 -3.18 13.50 -16.10
N GLY A 3 -1.95 13.46 -16.56
CA GLY A 3 -0.77 13.44 -15.72
C GLY A 3 0.39 14.23 -16.30
N SER A 4 1.33 14.62 -15.45
CA SER A 4 2.55 15.33 -15.82
C SER A 4 3.80 14.57 -15.35
N GLY A 5 4.96 15.00 -15.84
CA GLY A 5 6.23 14.37 -15.53
C GLY A 5 6.28 12.92 -16.04
N ARG A 6 6.63 11.97 -15.17
CA ARG A 6 6.73 10.53 -15.49
C ARG A 6 5.41 9.77 -15.36
N LEU A 7 4.34 10.38 -14.83
CA LEU A 7 3.08 9.69 -14.57
C LEU A 7 2.43 9.10 -15.83
N PRO A 8 2.40 9.80 -17.00
CA PRO A 8 1.84 9.23 -18.21
C PRO A 8 2.57 8.01 -18.77
N GLN A 9 3.80 7.76 -18.35
CA GLN A 9 4.63 6.65 -18.81
C GLN A 9 4.52 5.42 -17.88
N ARG A 10 3.86 5.55 -16.73
CA ARG A 10 3.68 4.41 -15.82
C ARG A 10 2.72 3.40 -16.42
N PRO A 11 3.08 2.10 -16.40
CA PRO A 11 2.18 1.05 -16.87
C PRO A 11 0.93 1.00 -15.98
N ILE A 12 -0.19 0.65 -16.57
CA ILE A 12 -1.47 0.36 -15.88
C ILE A 12 -1.92 -1.08 -16.08
N SER A 13 -1.17 -1.85 -16.86
CA SER A 13 -1.34 -3.30 -16.96
C SER A 13 -0.74 -4.01 -15.73
N PRO A 14 -1.33 -5.13 -15.27
CA PRO A 14 -2.49 -5.83 -15.84
C PRO A 14 -3.86 -5.34 -15.31
N LEU A 15 -3.92 -4.29 -14.47
CA LEU A 15 -5.19 -3.78 -13.96
C LEU A 15 -6.15 -3.33 -15.08
N LYS A 16 -5.60 -2.75 -16.15
CA LYS A 16 -6.39 -2.29 -17.29
C LYS A 16 -7.15 -3.46 -17.93
N GLU A 17 -6.47 -4.55 -18.21
CA GLU A 17 -7.04 -5.75 -18.86
C GLU A 17 -8.15 -6.36 -17.99
N GLU A 18 -7.93 -6.43 -16.68
CA GLU A 18 -8.93 -6.89 -15.73
C GLU A 18 -10.16 -5.99 -15.70
N MET A 19 -9.99 -4.68 -15.69
CA MET A 19 -11.10 -3.74 -15.74
C MET A 19 -11.85 -3.80 -17.07
N GLU A 20 -11.16 -4.02 -18.21
CA GLU A 20 -11.79 -4.21 -19.52
C GLU A 20 -12.61 -5.49 -19.57
N ALA A 21 -12.12 -6.59 -19.02
CA ALA A 21 -12.86 -7.84 -18.88
C ALA A 21 -14.12 -7.71 -18.00
N HIS A 22 -14.13 -6.71 -17.11
CA HIS A 22 -15.23 -6.46 -16.19
C HIS A 22 -16.05 -5.20 -16.52
N GLY A 23 -16.18 -4.84 -17.80
CA GLY A 23 -17.15 -3.86 -18.29
C GLY A 23 -16.65 -2.42 -18.43
N CYS A 24 -15.37 -2.18 -18.20
CA CYS A 24 -14.75 -0.90 -18.53
C CYS A 24 -14.17 -0.91 -19.96
N SER A 25 -13.97 0.27 -20.52
CA SER A 25 -13.23 0.44 -21.76
C SER A 25 -12.21 1.56 -21.63
N PHE A 26 -11.01 1.33 -22.14
CA PHE A 26 -9.91 2.28 -22.09
C PHE A 26 -9.63 2.82 -23.51
N SER A 27 -9.41 4.12 -23.59
CA SER A 27 -8.95 4.77 -24.82
C SER A 27 -7.98 5.88 -24.47
N ASN A 28 -7.11 6.23 -25.41
CA ASN A 28 -6.23 7.37 -25.29
C ASN A 28 -6.35 8.21 -26.56
N LYS A 29 -6.71 9.49 -26.39
CA LYS A 29 -6.85 10.45 -27.49
C LYS A 29 -5.64 11.36 -27.60
N HIS A 30 -4.57 11.07 -26.86
CA HIS A 30 -3.32 11.84 -26.83
C HIS A 30 -3.52 13.35 -26.60
N ARG A 31 -4.52 13.70 -25.77
CA ARG A 31 -4.82 15.10 -25.45
C ARG A 31 -3.76 15.67 -24.52
N THR A 32 -3.45 16.95 -24.71
CA THR A 32 -2.58 17.70 -23.80
C THR A 32 -3.34 18.92 -23.26
N LYS A 33 -3.06 19.27 -21.99
CA LYS A 33 -3.57 20.49 -21.35
C LYS A 33 -2.43 21.11 -20.54
N GLY A 34 -1.81 22.15 -21.10
CA GLY A 34 -0.56 22.69 -20.54
C GLY A 34 0.55 21.64 -20.57
N THR A 35 1.16 21.34 -19.42
CA THR A 35 2.19 20.29 -19.28
C THR A 35 1.62 18.91 -19.02
N ALA A 36 0.30 18.78 -18.82
CA ALA A 36 -0.35 17.50 -18.56
C ALA A 36 -0.71 16.78 -19.86
N GLN A 37 -0.44 15.48 -19.90
CA GLN A 37 -0.74 14.56 -21.01
C GLN A 37 -1.85 13.60 -20.60
N GLU A 38 -2.67 13.17 -21.55
CA GLU A 38 -3.67 12.15 -21.30
C GLU A 38 -2.99 10.79 -21.07
N ILE A 39 -3.26 10.21 -19.89
CA ILE A 39 -2.85 8.85 -19.55
C ILE A 39 -3.84 7.88 -20.17
N CYS A 40 -5.11 8.04 -19.86
CA CYS A 40 -6.20 7.24 -20.40
C CYS A 40 -7.54 7.94 -20.21
N HIS A 41 -8.51 7.55 -21.02
CA HIS A 41 -9.92 7.82 -20.84
C HIS A 41 -10.65 6.51 -20.56
N ILE A 42 -11.30 6.42 -19.40
CA ILE A 42 -12.03 5.23 -18.96
C ILE A 42 -13.52 5.49 -19.08
N LYS A 43 -14.25 4.53 -19.65
CA LYS A 43 -15.70 4.51 -19.74
C LYS A 43 -16.22 3.14 -19.30
N GLY A 44 -17.52 3.11 -18.95
CA GLY A 44 -18.20 1.88 -18.57
C GLY A 44 -18.46 1.83 -17.06
N ARG A 45 -19.02 0.71 -16.64
CA ARG A 45 -19.34 0.42 -15.24
C ARG A 45 -18.64 -0.88 -14.86
N LEU A 46 -17.75 -0.79 -13.90
CA LEU A 46 -17.05 -1.97 -13.37
C LEU A 46 -18.08 -2.96 -12.81
N GLN A 47 -17.94 -4.22 -13.16
CA GLN A 47 -18.80 -5.31 -12.73
C GLN A 47 -18.02 -6.25 -11.82
N GLY A 48 -18.72 -6.85 -10.84
CA GLY A 48 -18.16 -7.88 -9.97
C GLY A 48 -17.85 -9.17 -10.73
N GLY A 49 -16.96 -9.97 -10.19
CA GLY A 49 -16.48 -11.23 -10.77
C GLY A 49 -15.10 -11.62 -10.26
N LEU A 50 -14.43 -12.51 -10.98
CA LEU A 50 -13.07 -12.96 -10.66
C LEU A 50 -12.04 -12.07 -11.34
N PHE A 51 -11.25 -11.35 -10.56
CA PHE A 51 -10.10 -10.57 -10.97
C PHE A 51 -8.82 -11.37 -10.71
N THR A 52 -7.94 -11.44 -11.68
CA THR A 52 -6.70 -12.21 -11.59
C THR A 52 -5.50 -11.30 -11.77
N LEU A 53 -4.68 -11.14 -10.73
CA LEU A 53 -3.55 -10.23 -10.73
C LEU A 53 -2.28 -10.93 -10.25
N PRO A 54 -1.11 -10.65 -10.85
CA PRO A 54 0.17 -11.05 -10.28
C PRO A 54 0.48 -10.20 -9.03
N GLY A 55 1.00 -10.85 -7.99
CA GLY A 55 1.34 -10.19 -6.72
C GLY A 55 2.62 -9.35 -6.76
N ASN A 56 3.45 -9.54 -7.79
CA ASN A 56 4.77 -8.92 -7.94
C ASN A 56 4.81 -7.72 -8.90
N VAL A 57 3.65 -7.20 -9.33
CA VAL A 57 3.61 -6.02 -10.22
C VAL A 57 3.30 -4.75 -9.45
N SER A 58 2.21 -4.70 -8.72
CA SER A 58 1.84 -3.53 -7.92
C SER A 58 0.77 -3.85 -6.89
N SER A 59 1.09 -3.69 -5.61
CA SER A 59 0.11 -3.74 -4.53
C SER A 59 -0.97 -2.67 -4.65
N GLN A 60 -0.70 -1.56 -5.34
CA GLN A 60 -1.67 -0.47 -5.55
C GLN A 60 -2.86 -0.91 -6.42
N TYR A 61 -2.67 -1.83 -7.36
CA TYR A 61 -3.78 -2.38 -8.15
C TYR A 61 -4.72 -3.21 -7.29
N ILE A 62 -4.16 -4.04 -6.42
CA ILE A 62 -4.90 -4.85 -5.46
C ILE A 62 -5.65 -3.92 -4.49
N THR A 63 -4.97 -2.96 -3.90
CA THR A 63 -5.56 -1.95 -3.00
C THR A 63 -6.72 -1.21 -3.66
N GLY A 64 -6.54 -0.75 -4.91
CA GLY A 64 -7.59 -0.05 -5.66
C GLY A 64 -8.84 -0.91 -5.87
N LEU A 65 -8.67 -2.19 -6.19
CA LEU A 65 -9.79 -3.13 -6.32
C LEU A 65 -10.43 -3.44 -4.96
N LEU A 66 -9.65 -3.63 -3.89
CA LEU A 66 -10.16 -3.85 -2.54
C LEU A 66 -11.07 -2.70 -2.08
N PHE A 67 -10.75 -1.46 -2.45
CA PHE A 67 -11.63 -0.31 -2.18
C PHE A 67 -12.88 -0.26 -3.07
N ALA A 68 -12.79 -0.67 -4.32
CA ALA A 68 -13.87 -0.51 -5.29
C ALA A 68 -14.90 -1.66 -5.24
N LEU A 69 -14.44 -2.91 -5.16
CA LEU A 69 -15.26 -4.10 -5.33
C LEU A 69 -16.37 -4.28 -4.29
N PRO A 70 -16.21 -3.88 -3.01
CA PRO A 70 -17.29 -3.96 -2.04
C PRO A 70 -18.55 -3.19 -2.42
N LEU A 71 -18.41 -2.11 -3.19
CA LEU A 71 -19.51 -1.24 -3.61
C LEU A 71 -20.30 -1.78 -4.82
N LEU A 72 -19.79 -2.82 -5.47
CA LEU A 72 -20.43 -3.36 -6.67
C LEU A 72 -21.69 -4.17 -6.33
N GLU A 73 -22.56 -4.37 -7.33
CA GLU A 73 -23.80 -5.12 -7.19
C GLU A 73 -23.60 -6.62 -6.91
N LYS A 74 -22.51 -7.19 -7.45
CA LYS A 74 -22.19 -8.62 -7.37
C LYS A 74 -20.96 -8.85 -6.53
N ASP A 75 -20.88 -10.05 -5.97
CA ASP A 75 -19.69 -10.53 -5.29
C ASP A 75 -18.49 -10.56 -6.24
N SER A 76 -17.30 -10.43 -5.67
CA SER A 76 -16.05 -10.40 -6.41
C SER A 76 -14.97 -11.22 -5.70
N TRP A 77 -13.99 -11.64 -6.47
CA TRP A 77 -12.80 -12.34 -5.98
C TRP A 77 -11.57 -11.69 -6.61
N ILE A 78 -10.52 -11.51 -5.82
CA ILE A 78 -9.20 -11.15 -6.35
C ILE A 78 -8.28 -12.34 -6.09
N GLN A 79 -7.82 -12.97 -7.15
CA GLN A 79 -6.88 -14.10 -7.10
C GLN A 79 -5.48 -13.61 -7.45
N ILE A 80 -4.53 -13.87 -6.55
CA ILE A 80 -3.13 -13.46 -6.71
C ILE A 80 -2.33 -14.65 -7.22
N THR A 81 -1.74 -14.51 -8.42
CA THR A 81 -1.11 -15.62 -9.17
C THR A 81 0.40 -15.79 -8.95
N SER A 82 1.02 -14.89 -8.19
CA SER A 82 2.44 -14.99 -7.82
C SER A 82 2.62 -14.51 -6.37
N PRO A 83 3.77 -14.73 -5.73
CA PRO A 83 4.03 -14.19 -4.40
C PRO A 83 3.68 -12.70 -4.32
N LEU A 84 2.98 -12.31 -3.25
CA LEU A 84 2.56 -10.93 -3.06
C LEU A 84 3.72 -10.11 -2.48
N GLU A 85 4.34 -9.32 -3.35
CA GLU A 85 5.30 -8.31 -2.93
C GLU A 85 4.59 -7.14 -2.22
N SER A 86 5.28 -6.50 -1.29
CA SER A 86 4.72 -5.39 -0.51
C SER A 86 3.38 -5.74 0.19
N ARG A 87 3.28 -6.97 0.72
CA ARG A 87 2.08 -7.49 1.41
C ARG A 87 1.61 -6.55 2.53
N SER A 88 2.53 -5.91 3.25
CA SER A 88 2.22 -4.98 4.33
C SER A 88 1.29 -3.84 3.91
N TYR A 89 1.36 -3.36 2.68
CA TYR A 89 0.47 -2.31 2.17
C TYR A 89 -0.95 -2.84 1.88
N VAL A 90 -1.06 -4.10 1.47
CA VAL A 90 -2.37 -4.76 1.29
C VAL A 90 -3.00 -5.03 2.66
N ASP A 91 -2.21 -5.51 3.62
CA ASP A 91 -2.66 -5.76 4.99
C ASP A 91 -3.13 -4.44 5.66
N LEU A 92 -2.39 -3.34 5.47
CA LEU A 92 -2.81 -2.01 5.90
C LEU A 92 -4.15 -1.58 5.27
N THR A 93 -4.34 -1.87 3.99
CA THR A 93 -5.60 -1.61 3.29
C THR A 93 -6.75 -2.40 3.89
N LEU A 94 -6.55 -3.68 4.18
CA LEU A 94 -7.56 -4.54 4.81
C LEU A 94 -7.93 -4.05 6.21
N ASP A 95 -6.94 -3.60 7.00
CA ASP A 95 -7.17 -3.05 8.33
C ASP A 95 -8.00 -1.76 8.27
N VAL A 96 -7.67 -0.86 7.35
CA VAL A 96 -8.47 0.37 7.12
C VAL A 96 -9.90 0.01 6.69
N LEU A 97 -10.08 -0.91 5.74
CA LEU A 97 -11.39 -1.34 5.27
C LEU A 97 -12.25 -1.91 6.41
N LYS A 98 -11.64 -2.71 7.28
CA LYS A 98 -12.30 -3.25 8.48
C LYS A 98 -12.78 -2.15 9.42
N ASN A 99 -12.00 -1.08 9.62
CA ASN A 99 -12.39 0.07 10.42
C ASN A 99 -13.62 0.80 9.84
N PHE A 100 -13.81 0.71 8.53
CA PHE A 100 -15.00 1.21 7.83
C PHE A 100 -16.12 0.16 7.67
N GLN A 101 -16.06 -0.95 8.40
CA GLN A 101 -17.01 -2.04 8.42
C GLN A 101 -17.17 -2.75 7.07
N ILE A 102 -16.11 -2.78 6.28
CA ILE A 102 -16.05 -3.57 5.06
C ILE A 102 -15.44 -4.94 5.38
N ASP A 103 -16.19 -5.99 5.05
CA ASP A 103 -15.78 -7.37 5.24
C ASP A 103 -15.15 -7.94 3.98
N ILE A 104 -13.91 -8.36 4.11
CA ILE A 104 -13.15 -9.08 3.08
C ILE A 104 -12.58 -10.35 3.70
N TYR A 105 -12.93 -11.48 3.14
CA TYR A 105 -12.40 -12.76 3.58
C TYR A 105 -11.15 -13.10 2.77
N THR A 106 -10.05 -13.38 3.47
CA THR A 106 -8.78 -13.79 2.85
C THR A 106 -8.60 -15.30 3.01
N GLU A 107 -8.32 -15.99 1.91
CA GLU A 107 -8.01 -17.41 1.87
C GLU A 107 -6.67 -17.62 1.19
N GLU A 108 -5.81 -18.42 1.81
CA GLU A 108 -4.56 -18.86 1.21
C GLU A 108 -4.60 -20.39 1.11
N LYS A 109 -4.64 -20.92 -0.11
CA LYS A 109 -4.73 -22.35 -0.38
C LYS A 109 -3.77 -22.73 -1.49
N GLU A 110 -2.95 -23.75 -1.22
CA GLU A 110 -1.96 -24.27 -2.18
C GLU A 110 -1.02 -23.17 -2.72
N GLY A 111 -0.68 -22.18 -1.88
CA GLY A 111 0.15 -21.04 -2.26
C GLY A 111 -0.57 -19.95 -3.07
N LEU A 112 -1.88 -20.10 -3.26
CA LEU A 112 -2.71 -19.12 -3.97
C LEU A 112 -3.47 -18.26 -2.96
N LEU A 113 -3.21 -16.95 -2.97
CA LEU A 113 -3.90 -15.98 -2.15
C LEU A 113 -5.16 -15.48 -2.87
N THR A 114 -6.30 -15.54 -2.21
CA THR A 114 -7.58 -15.07 -2.76
C THR A 114 -8.31 -14.18 -1.74
N PHE A 115 -8.72 -13.00 -2.18
CA PHE A 115 -9.63 -12.13 -1.43
C PHE A 115 -11.05 -12.34 -1.94
N LYS A 116 -11.97 -12.70 -1.02
CA LYS A 116 -13.40 -12.90 -1.31
C LYS A 116 -14.16 -11.69 -0.77
N ILE A 117 -14.89 -11.02 -1.64
CA ILE A 117 -15.48 -9.72 -1.39
C ILE A 117 -16.97 -9.80 -1.73
N LYS A 118 -17.84 -9.65 -0.74
CA LYS A 118 -19.27 -9.50 -0.98
C LYS A 118 -19.56 -8.14 -1.60
N GLY A 119 -20.44 -8.11 -2.56
CA GLY A 119 -20.96 -6.87 -3.14
C GLY A 119 -21.98 -6.18 -2.23
N ARG A 120 -22.42 -4.98 -2.62
CA ARG A 120 -23.43 -4.15 -1.94
C ARG A 120 -23.09 -3.77 -0.50
N GLN A 121 -21.80 -3.74 -0.16
CA GLN A 121 -21.38 -3.24 1.13
C GLN A 121 -21.40 -1.70 1.12
N GLN A 122 -21.46 -1.11 2.30
CA GLN A 122 -21.41 0.33 2.51
C GLN A 122 -20.28 0.67 3.48
N TYR A 123 -19.55 1.71 3.16
CA TYR A 123 -18.54 2.26 4.05
C TYR A 123 -19.22 3.00 5.20
N LEU A 124 -19.05 2.50 6.40
CA LEU A 124 -19.54 3.14 7.61
C LEU A 124 -18.34 3.71 8.37
N PRO A 125 -18.19 5.04 8.41
CA PRO A 125 -17.03 5.63 9.06
C PRO A 125 -17.08 5.40 10.57
N PRO A 126 -15.92 5.17 11.23
CA PRO A 126 -15.85 5.17 12.68
C PRO A 126 -16.17 6.59 13.23
N GLU A 127 -16.55 6.66 14.49
CA GLU A 127 -16.86 7.93 15.17
C GLU A 127 -15.64 8.87 15.18
N THR A 128 -14.45 8.30 15.33
CA THR A 128 -13.16 9.01 15.23
C THR A 128 -12.19 8.19 14.40
N LEU A 129 -11.43 8.86 13.55
CA LEU A 129 -10.36 8.27 12.78
C LEU A 129 -9.07 9.09 12.99
N GLU A 130 -8.05 8.44 13.48
CA GLU A 130 -6.71 9.02 13.60
C GLU A 130 -5.82 8.50 12.47
N ALA A 131 -5.25 9.40 11.69
CA ALA A 131 -4.30 9.04 10.65
C ALA A 131 -2.94 8.73 11.30
N GLU A 132 -2.43 7.54 11.07
CA GLU A 132 -1.08 7.15 11.49
C GLU A 132 -0.01 8.03 10.83
N GLY A 133 1.07 8.32 11.56
CA GLY A 133 2.27 8.92 10.97
C GLY A 133 2.93 7.97 9.96
N ASP A 134 3.56 8.57 8.96
CA ASP A 134 4.19 7.87 7.84
C ASP A 134 5.57 7.33 8.19
N TRP A 135 5.72 6.02 8.27
CA TRP A 135 6.99 5.36 8.51
C TRP A 135 7.97 5.46 7.34
N SER A 136 7.50 5.63 6.11
CA SER A 136 8.39 5.84 4.96
C SER A 136 9.20 7.12 5.11
N ASN A 137 8.55 8.21 5.53
CA ASN A 137 9.23 9.46 5.85
C ASN A 137 10.03 9.36 7.16
N MET A 138 9.49 8.68 8.18
CA MET A 138 10.16 8.56 9.47
C MET A 138 11.48 7.76 9.38
N ALA A 139 11.58 6.81 8.45
CA ALA A 139 12.79 6.02 8.24
C ALA A 139 14.03 6.88 7.95
N PHE A 140 13.88 7.98 7.20
CA PHE A 140 14.97 8.93 6.95
C PHE A 140 15.48 9.58 8.24
N TRP A 141 14.57 9.91 9.16
CA TRP A 141 14.93 10.52 10.44
C TRP A 141 15.57 9.51 11.39
N VAL A 142 15.13 8.25 11.38
CA VAL A 142 15.82 7.17 12.11
C VAL A 142 17.25 7.04 11.61
N ALA A 143 17.46 6.95 10.28
CA ALA A 143 18.78 6.86 9.68
C ALA A 143 19.65 8.08 10.02
N ALA A 144 19.10 9.28 9.91
CA ALA A 144 19.81 10.51 10.30
C ALA A 144 20.20 10.51 11.78
N GLY A 145 19.34 10.02 12.67
CA GLY A 145 19.63 9.95 14.12
C GLY A 145 20.79 9.04 14.46
N VAL A 146 20.83 7.84 13.85
CA VAL A 146 21.93 6.88 14.14
C VAL A 146 23.26 7.23 13.44
N LEU A 147 23.20 8.07 12.42
CA LEU A 147 24.40 8.61 11.74
C LEU A 147 24.86 9.95 12.35
N SER A 148 24.05 10.59 13.19
CA SER A 148 24.41 11.86 13.84
C SER A 148 25.55 11.66 14.82
N LYS A 149 26.48 12.61 14.85
CA LYS A 149 27.58 12.60 15.83
C LYS A 149 27.20 13.20 17.18
N GLU A 150 26.01 13.74 17.30
CA GLU A 150 25.52 14.49 18.48
C GLU A 150 24.39 13.78 19.20
N SER A 151 23.40 14.54 19.67
CA SER A 151 22.34 14.11 20.61
C SER A 151 21.34 13.09 20.08
N GLY A 152 21.44 12.68 18.82
CA GLY A 152 20.44 11.81 18.18
C GLY A 152 19.17 12.56 17.76
N ILE A 153 18.17 11.79 17.30
CA ILE A 153 16.88 12.34 16.83
C ILE A 153 15.72 11.66 17.57
N ILE A 154 14.80 12.46 18.07
CA ILE A 154 13.53 11.98 18.64
C ILE A 154 12.46 11.98 17.55
N GLY A 155 11.88 10.79 17.26
CA GLY A 155 10.71 10.66 16.41
C GLY A 155 9.43 10.58 17.25
N ARG A 156 8.40 11.31 16.82
CA ARG A 156 7.06 11.33 17.43
C ARG A 156 5.97 11.31 16.38
N GLY A 157 4.75 10.95 16.79
CA GLY A 157 3.59 10.97 15.90
C GLY A 157 3.53 9.77 14.95
N VAL A 158 4.25 8.70 15.25
CA VAL A 158 4.18 7.41 14.54
C VAL A 158 3.74 6.32 15.51
N ASN A 159 2.96 5.38 15.02
CA ASN A 159 2.60 4.21 15.80
C ASN A 159 3.76 3.21 15.81
N LEU A 160 4.37 2.98 16.99
CA LEU A 160 5.46 2.02 17.15
C LEU A 160 5.03 0.55 16.94
N LYS A 161 3.71 0.29 16.91
CA LYS A 161 3.12 -1.03 16.62
C LYS A 161 2.51 -1.10 15.22
N SER A 162 2.75 -0.09 14.39
CA SER A 162 2.24 -0.03 13.01
C SER A 162 2.59 -1.26 12.20
N ILE A 163 1.70 -1.65 11.32
CA ILE A 163 1.92 -2.70 10.31
C ILE A 163 2.55 -2.16 9.03
N GLN A 164 2.84 -0.85 8.95
CA GLN A 164 3.60 -0.28 7.84
C GLN A 164 4.96 -0.96 7.70
N GLY A 165 5.28 -1.45 6.51
CA GLY A 165 6.50 -2.22 6.24
C GLY A 165 7.78 -1.45 6.60
N ASP A 166 7.79 -0.13 6.33
CA ASP A 166 8.94 0.74 6.57
C ASP A 166 9.30 0.90 8.07
N ARG A 167 8.39 0.53 9.00
CA ARG A 167 8.72 0.44 10.42
C ARG A 167 9.86 -0.55 10.70
N ALA A 168 10.13 -1.47 9.78
CA ALA A 168 11.25 -2.40 9.86
C ALA A 168 12.60 -1.68 10.03
N ILE A 169 12.71 -0.41 9.65
CA ILE A 169 13.90 0.41 9.86
C ILE A 169 14.40 0.36 11.31
N LEU A 170 13.50 0.32 12.30
CA LEU A 170 13.87 0.25 13.72
C LEU A 170 14.64 -1.05 14.03
N SER A 171 14.15 -2.17 13.55
CA SER A 171 14.78 -3.48 13.77
C SER A 171 16.08 -3.63 12.96
N LEU A 172 16.09 -3.16 11.72
CA LEU A 172 17.27 -3.18 10.86
C LEU A 172 18.39 -2.32 11.46
N THR A 173 18.07 -1.13 11.91
CA THR A 173 19.02 -0.23 12.57
C THR A 173 19.64 -0.85 13.81
N ARG A 174 18.82 -1.50 14.66
CA ARG A 174 19.33 -2.22 15.86
C ARG A 174 20.27 -3.37 15.46
N ARG A 175 19.90 -4.15 14.44
CA ARG A 175 20.76 -5.22 13.91
C ARG A 175 22.10 -4.70 13.37
N MET A 176 22.11 -3.48 12.84
CA MET A 176 23.34 -2.82 12.39
C MET A 176 24.18 -2.23 13.52
N GLY A 177 23.74 -2.34 14.79
CA GLY A 177 24.43 -1.80 15.96
C GLY A 177 23.95 -0.41 16.40
N GLY A 178 22.98 0.19 15.70
CA GLY A 178 22.38 1.46 16.09
C GLY A 178 21.54 1.33 17.37
N GLU A 179 21.46 2.40 18.13
CA GLU A 179 20.66 2.43 19.36
C GLU A 179 19.34 3.13 19.13
N ILE A 180 18.24 2.40 19.35
CA ILE A 180 16.87 2.92 19.31
C ILE A 180 16.23 2.68 20.68
N GLN A 181 15.93 3.76 21.39
CA GLN A 181 15.21 3.75 22.66
C GLN A 181 13.76 4.13 22.43
N GLU A 182 12.82 3.23 22.73
CA GLU A 182 11.38 3.48 22.60
C GLU A 182 10.81 3.91 23.96
N LYS A 183 9.96 4.95 23.95
CA LYS A 183 9.27 5.46 25.14
C LYS A 183 7.88 5.96 24.79
N GLY A 184 6.85 5.23 25.21
CA GLY A 184 5.45 5.58 24.91
C GLY A 184 5.20 5.53 23.40
N ASP A 185 4.83 6.66 22.82
CA ASP A 185 4.55 6.90 21.40
C ASP A 185 5.74 7.50 20.61
N SER A 186 6.92 7.51 21.23
CA SER A 186 8.11 8.13 20.67
C SER A 186 9.31 7.20 20.72
N PHE A 187 10.31 7.48 19.89
CA PHE A 187 11.61 6.83 19.95
C PHE A 187 12.73 7.87 19.90
N LEU A 188 13.89 7.49 20.41
CA LEU A 188 15.15 8.21 20.28
C LEU A 188 16.15 7.34 19.49
N ALA A 189 16.60 7.83 18.35
CA ALA A 189 17.63 7.22 17.54
C ALA A 189 18.99 7.87 17.87
N LEU A 190 19.96 7.07 18.34
CA LEU A 190 21.25 7.52 18.80
C LEU A 190 22.39 6.94 17.94
N ALA A 191 23.40 7.75 17.70
CA ALA A 191 24.62 7.31 17.03
C ALA A 191 25.35 6.23 17.81
N ARG A 192 25.75 5.18 17.09
CA ARG A 192 26.64 4.13 17.53
C ARG A 192 27.48 3.66 16.35
N PRO A 193 28.62 3.03 16.56
CA PRO A 193 29.36 2.39 15.49
C PRO A 193 28.45 1.36 14.78
N LEU A 194 28.16 1.61 13.50
CA LEU A 194 27.33 0.73 12.69
C LEU A 194 28.21 -0.29 11.95
N HIS A 195 27.65 -1.47 11.70
CA HIS A 195 28.24 -2.51 10.88
C HIS A 195 27.25 -3.01 9.82
N GLY A 196 27.77 -3.58 8.75
CA GLY A 196 26.95 -4.18 7.70
C GLY A 196 26.22 -5.41 8.20
N ILE A 197 25.00 -5.63 7.68
CA ILE A 197 24.20 -6.81 7.93
C ILE A 197 23.70 -7.40 6.61
N HIS A 198 23.37 -8.68 6.62
CA HIS A 198 22.66 -9.30 5.52
C HIS A 198 21.15 -9.04 5.70
N ILE A 199 20.51 -8.54 4.64
CA ILE A 199 19.07 -8.28 4.58
C ILE A 199 18.51 -9.06 3.41
N ASP A 200 17.48 -9.84 3.66
CA ASP A 200 16.63 -10.42 2.63
C ASP A 200 15.40 -9.52 2.51
N ALA A 201 15.13 -8.99 1.31
CA ALA A 201 14.12 -7.97 1.06
C ALA A 201 13.12 -8.41 -0.01
#